data_0ad13a5a2d0eda2d2f767c83d042215d
#
_entry.id   0ad13a5a2d0eda2d2f767c83d042215d
#
_cell.length_a   1.000
_cell.length_b   1.000
_cell.length_c   1.000
_cell.angle_alpha   90.00
_cell.angle_beta   90.00
_cell.angle_gamma   90.00
#
_symmetry.space_group_name_H-M   'P 1'
#
loop_
_entity.id
_entity.type
_entity.pdbx_description
1 polymer ?
#
loop_
_entity_poly.entity_id
_entity_poly.type
_entity_poly.pdbx_seq_one_letter_code
_entity_poly.pdbx_strand_id
1 'polypeptide(L)'
;MIRTKHLISIMLVLTLLFSSSALAAKPKATHTPPPAEITKEIVEPPEEIQHLLEIVYNEWQTVNGKDQGKKNKYTAWYNDYPWGKNKWCAGFVTWCMLEAGIPQAYEKDVMALEEGVAPEKFYHVTSSKPTTMVPGYLHMHRTSEIPQKGFIVQYGQKNNRYTHVGFVYDVVPNADGTYRLSCIEGAVLNTVRM
;
A
#
# COMPACT_ATOMS: atom_id res chain seq x y z
N MET A 1 20.04 23.64 -82.39
CA MET A 1 20.79 23.45 -81.09
C MET A 1 19.77 23.11 -80.01
N ILE A 2 19.56 21.84 -79.80
CA ILE A 2 18.56 21.33 -78.82
C ILE A 2 19.36 20.72 -77.66
N ARG A 3 19.23 21.32 -76.45
CA ARG A 3 19.86 20.82 -75.24
C ARG A 3 18.88 19.85 -74.55
N THR A 4 19.21 18.59 -74.59
CA THR A 4 18.53 17.52 -73.85
C THR A 4 18.88 17.64 -72.38
N LYS A 5 17.87 17.86 -71.52
CA LYS A 5 17.99 17.79 -70.07
C LYS A 5 17.68 16.35 -69.58
N HIS A 6 18.67 15.70 -69.03
CA HIS A 6 18.46 14.40 -68.37
C HIS A 6 17.74 14.60 -67.05
N LEU A 7 16.52 14.05 -66.91
CA LEU A 7 15.80 13.88 -65.66
C LEU A 7 16.34 12.62 -65.03
N ILE A 8 17.03 12.81 -63.92
CA ILE A 8 17.40 11.70 -63.02
C ILE A 8 16.20 11.44 -62.17
N SER A 9 15.54 10.30 -62.35
CA SER A 9 14.44 9.82 -61.51
C SER A 9 15.05 9.15 -60.28
N ILE A 10 14.96 9.81 -59.12
CA ILE A 10 15.35 9.22 -57.84
C ILE A 10 14.17 8.38 -57.36
N MET A 11 14.31 7.07 -57.46
CA MET A 11 13.37 6.11 -56.95
C MET A 11 13.59 6.00 -55.42
N LEU A 12 12.74 6.67 -54.66
CA LEU A 12 12.75 6.60 -53.20
C LEU A 12 12.15 5.23 -52.77
N VAL A 13 13.01 4.27 -52.45
CA VAL A 13 12.57 3.00 -51.85
C VAL A 13 12.21 3.26 -50.41
N LEU A 14 10.92 3.38 -50.13
CA LEU A 14 10.37 3.48 -48.78
C LEU A 14 10.38 2.10 -48.16
N THR A 15 11.45 1.74 -47.44
CA THR A 15 11.47 0.54 -46.59
C THR A 15 10.60 0.78 -45.37
N LEU A 16 9.38 0.26 -45.39
CA LEU A 16 8.52 0.14 -44.24
C LEU A 16 9.18 -0.83 -43.24
N LEU A 17 9.87 -0.28 -42.25
CA LEU A 17 10.26 -1.01 -41.04
C LEU A 17 8.99 -1.28 -40.24
N PHE A 18 8.45 -2.47 -40.41
CA PHE A 18 7.48 -3.01 -39.46
C PHE A 18 8.20 -3.20 -38.12
N SER A 19 8.12 -2.19 -37.26
CA SER A 19 8.43 -2.38 -35.85
C SER A 19 7.38 -3.32 -35.30
N SER A 20 7.66 -4.60 -35.27
CA SER A 20 6.91 -5.55 -34.45
C SER A 20 7.07 -5.11 -33.02
N SER A 21 6.08 -4.38 -32.50
CA SER A 21 5.93 -4.17 -31.08
C SER A 21 5.71 -5.56 -30.46
N ALA A 22 6.81 -6.17 -30.04
CA ALA A 22 6.73 -7.33 -29.17
C ALA A 22 5.93 -6.86 -27.97
N LEU A 23 4.69 -7.35 -27.85
CA LEU A 23 3.90 -7.21 -26.64
C LEU A 23 4.73 -7.84 -25.54
N ALA A 24 5.40 -7.00 -24.75
CA ALA A 24 6.17 -7.47 -23.60
C ALA A 24 5.19 -8.25 -22.73
N ALA A 25 5.36 -9.56 -22.67
CA ALA A 25 4.60 -10.41 -21.77
C ALA A 25 4.75 -9.79 -20.39
N LYS A 26 3.60 -9.53 -19.72
CA LYS A 26 3.61 -9.06 -18.34
C LYS A 26 4.57 -9.97 -17.56
N PRO A 27 5.53 -9.42 -16.81
CA PRO A 27 6.42 -10.24 -16.01
C PRO A 27 5.56 -11.14 -15.14
N LYS A 28 5.77 -12.45 -15.26
CA LYS A 28 5.10 -13.44 -14.44
C LYS A 28 5.46 -13.09 -12.99
N ALA A 29 4.46 -12.84 -12.16
CA ALA A 29 4.69 -12.51 -10.76
C ALA A 29 5.60 -13.59 -10.18
N THR A 30 6.79 -13.21 -9.77
CA THR A 30 7.69 -14.11 -9.07
C THR A 30 7.09 -14.36 -7.70
N HIS A 31 6.84 -15.61 -7.37
CA HIS A 31 6.34 -15.99 -6.07
C HIS A 31 7.35 -15.56 -5.02
N THR A 32 6.97 -14.66 -4.16
CA THR A 32 7.68 -14.50 -2.89
C THR A 32 7.33 -15.73 -2.06
N PRO A 33 8.30 -16.47 -1.52
CA PRO A 33 8.00 -17.53 -0.58
C PRO A 33 7.11 -16.99 0.53
N PRO A 34 6.21 -17.81 1.09
CA PRO A 34 5.42 -17.40 2.25
C PRO A 34 6.38 -16.78 3.28
N PRO A 35 5.96 -15.73 4.00
CA PRO A 35 6.82 -15.13 5.01
C PRO A 35 7.37 -16.24 5.89
N ALA A 36 8.69 -16.23 6.08
CA ALA A 36 9.36 -17.13 6.99
C ALA A 36 8.54 -17.22 8.27
N GLU A 37 8.41 -18.41 8.84
CA GLU A 37 7.60 -18.73 10.03
C GLU A 37 7.48 -17.51 10.92
N ILE A 38 6.25 -17.00 11.08
CA ILE A 38 6.00 -15.82 11.90
C ILE A 38 6.55 -16.15 13.27
N THR A 39 7.65 -15.52 13.61
CA THR A 39 8.34 -15.77 14.86
C THR A 39 7.35 -15.53 16.01
N LYS A 40 7.30 -16.45 16.97
CA LYS A 40 6.48 -16.28 18.19
C LYS A 40 7.05 -15.18 19.10
N GLU A 41 8.13 -14.54 18.68
CA GLU A 41 8.83 -13.51 19.41
C GLU A 41 8.55 -12.14 18.79
N ILE A 42 8.50 -11.12 19.63
CA ILE A 42 8.48 -9.72 19.20
C ILE A 42 9.91 -9.39 18.77
N VAL A 43 10.07 -8.98 17.50
CA VAL A 43 11.37 -8.63 16.93
C VAL A 43 11.43 -7.12 16.66
N GLU A 44 12.63 -6.58 16.68
CA GLU A 44 12.83 -5.21 16.23
C GLU A 44 12.52 -5.11 14.73
N PRO A 45 11.76 -4.10 14.31
CA PRO A 45 11.38 -3.94 12.91
C PRO A 45 12.60 -3.60 12.04
N PRO A 46 12.60 -3.98 10.75
CA PRO A 46 13.64 -3.57 9.81
C PRO A 46 13.64 -2.04 9.61
N GLU A 47 14.74 -1.51 9.06
CA GLU A 47 14.97 -0.07 8.93
C GLU A 47 13.83 0.68 8.24
N GLU A 48 13.27 0.12 7.17
CA GLU A 48 12.15 0.73 6.44
C GLU A 48 10.90 0.87 7.32
N ILE A 49 10.68 -0.08 8.21
CA ILE A 49 9.54 -0.03 9.16
C ILE A 49 9.83 0.89 10.33
N GLN A 50 11.09 0.99 10.77
CA GLN A 50 11.49 1.99 11.76
C GLN A 50 11.24 3.40 11.21
N HIS A 51 11.65 3.67 9.97
CA HIS A 51 11.38 4.94 9.29
C HIS A 51 9.88 5.23 9.16
N LEU A 52 9.08 4.24 8.80
CA LEU A 52 7.61 4.36 8.82
C LEU A 52 7.10 4.77 10.20
N LEU A 53 7.57 4.12 11.26
CA LEU A 53 7.13 4.41 12.63
C LEU A 53 7.53 5.82 13.09
N GLU A 54 8.66 6.35 12.63
CA GLU A 54 9.06 7.75 12.85
C GLU A 54 8.06 8.72 12.19
N ILE A 55 7.66 8.46 10.94
CA ILE A 55 6.66 9.26 10.24
C ILE A 55 5.33 9.23 10.98
N VAL A 56 4.86 8.04 11.35
CA VAL A 56 3.60 7.83 12.08
C VAL A 56 3.62 8.56 13.42
N TYR A 57 4.73 8.50 14.16
CA TYR A 57 4.90 9.18 15.43
C TYR A 57 4.91 10.72 15.26
N ASN A 58 5.64 11.23 14.29
CA ASN A 58 5.72 12.66 14.00
C ASN A 58 4.35 13.22 13.59
N GLU A 59 3.56 12.45 12.84
CA GLU A 59 2.19 12.83 12.52
C GLU A 59 1.32 12.93 13.78
N TRP A 60 1.39 11.95 14.65
CA TRP A 60 0.69 12.02 15.93
C TRP A 60 1.11 13.24 16.74
N GLN A 61 2.40 13.51 16.91
CA GLN A 61 2.90 14.67 17.66
C GLN A 61 2.40 16.01 17.04
N THR A 62 2.35 16.07 15.72
CA THR A 62 2.00 17.30 14.99
C THR A 62 0.52 17.62 15.06
N VAL A 63 -0.34 16.60 14.95
CA VAL A 63 -1.79 16.81 14.76
C VAL A 63 -2.66 16.27 15.89
N ASN A 64 -2.08 15.67 16.91
CA ASN A 64 -2.83 15.16 18.06
C ASN A 64 -3.69 16.25 18.70
N GLY A 65 -4.99 15.93 18.87
CA GLY A 65 -5.99 16.86 19.42
C GLY A 65 -6.42 18.00 18.48
N LYS A 66 -5.84 18.12 17.28
CA LYS A 66 -6.24 19.11 16.28
C LYS A 66 -7.21 18.49 15.29
N ASP A 67 -8.41 19.07 15.15
CA ASP A 67 -9.40 18.62 14.16
C ASP A 67 -8.84 18.82 12.73
N GLN A 68 -8.67 17.74 12.00
CA GLN A 68 -8.20 17.76 10.61
C GLN A 68 -9.34 17.88 9.61
N GLY A 69 -10.59 17.85 10.07
CA GLY A 69 -11.76 17.89 9.21
C GLY A 69 -11.87 16.68 8.28
N LYS A 70 -12.78 16.79 7.31
CA LYS A 70 -13.04 15.70 6.34
C LYS A 70 -12.15 15.78 5.10
N LYS A 71 -11.65 16.97 4.77
CA LYS A 71 -10.71 17.22 3.67
C LYS A 71 -9.37 17.57 4.30
N ASN A 72 -8.45 16.65 4.25
CA ASN A 72 -7.11 16.77 4.82
C ASN A 72 -6.10 16.08 3.92
N LYS A 73 -4.81 16.14 4.27
CA LYS A 73 -3.76 15.53 3.47
C LYS A 73 -3.90 14.01 3.31
N TYR A 74 -4.46 13.31 4.30
CA TYR A 74 -4.70 11.87 4.25
C TYR A 74 -5.83 11.48 3.32
N THR A 75 -6.68 12.42 2.93
CA THR A 75 -7.76 12.19 1.97
C THR A 75 -7.46 12.76 0.59
N ALA A 76 -6.48 13.65 0.46
CA ALA A 76 -6.18 14.35 -0.77
C ALA A 76 -5.81 13.43 -1.93
N TRP A 77 -5.07 12.35 -1.67
CA TRP A 77 -4.61 11.40 -2.68
C TRP A 77 -5.72 10.53 -3.28
N TYR A 78 -6.87 10.40 -2.61
CA TYR A 78 -8.01 9.62 -3.11
C TYR A 78 -9.28 10.45 -3.36
N ASN A 79 -9.14 11.78 -3.49
CA ASN A 79 -10.26 12.66 -3.82
C ASN A 79 -10.91 12.31 -5.17
N ASP A 80 -10.19 11.68 -6.09
CA ASP A 80 -10.73 11.11 -7.33
C ASP A 80 -11.53 9.81 -7.10
N TYR A 81 -11.51 9.29 -5.88
CA TYR A 81 -12.29 8.12 -5.47
C TYR A 81 -13.57 8.56 -4.74
N PRO A 82 -14.75 8.26 -5.28
CA PRO A 82 -16.04 8.76 -4.75
C PRO A 82 -16.43 8.23 -3.36
N TRP A 83 -15.56 7.48 -2.69
CA TRP A 83 -15.87 6.70 -1.49
C TRP A 83 -15.43 7.33 -0.16
N GLY A 84 -14.66 8.39 -0.18
CA GLY A 84 -13.95 8.93 0.98
C GLY A 84 -14.71 9.95 1.81
N LYS A 85 -16.00 9.79 2.08
CA LYS A 85 -16.77 10.90 2.66
C LYS A 85 -16.60 11.15 4.17
N ASN A 86 -16.18 10.20 5.01
CA ASN A 86 -16.25 10.43 6.47
C ASN A 86 -15.23 9.71 7.35
N LYS A 87 -14.41 8.80 6.83
CA LYS A 87 -13.50 8.01 7.67
C LYS A 87 -12.17 7.88 6.94
N TRP A 88 -11.15 8.53 7.45
CA TRP A 88 -9.84 8.54 6.81
C TRP A 88 -8.78 7.71 7.55
N CYS A 89 -9.19 6.73 8.38
CA CYS A 89 -8.25 5.85 9.06
C CYS A 89 -7.37 5.05 8.08
N ALA A 90 -7.98 4.42 7.07
CA ALA A 90 -7.23 3.73 6.02
C ALA A 90 -6.43 4.71 5.13
N GLY A 91 -6.96 5.92 4.90
CA GLY A 91 -6.24 7.00 4.24
C GLY A 91 -4.99 7.42 4.98
N PHE A 92 -5.04 7.55 6.30
CA PHE A 92 -3.90 7.82 7.16
C PHE A 92 -2.83 6.74 7.03
N VAL A 93 -3.22 5.47 7.15
CA VAL A 93 -2.30 4.35 7.02
C VAL A 93 -1.62 4.37 5.65
N THR A 94 -2.40 4.50 4.57
CA THR A 94 -1.85 4.54 3.21
C THR A 94 -0.95 5.75 2.98
N TRP A 95 -1.33 6.92 3.51
CA TRP A 95 -0.51 8.13 3.41
C TRP A 95 0.85 7.96 4.10
N CYS A 96 0.89 7.45 5.33
CA CYS A 96 2.15 7.20 6.03
C CYS A 96 3.04 6.19 5.28
N MET A 97 2.44 5.14 4.70
CA MET A 97 3.16 4.17 3.88
C MET A 97 3.76 4.80 2.61
N LEU A 98 3.00 5.74 1.97
CA LEU A 98 3.50 6.49 0.81
C LEU A 98 4.68 7.39 1.18
N GLU A 99 4.57 8.15 2.27
CA GLU A 99 5.64 9.03 2.76
C GLU A 99 6.89 8.25 3.15
N ALA A 100 6.74 7.04 3.66
CA ALA A 100 7.85 6.13 3.97
C ALA A 100 8.44 5.44 2.73
N GLY A 101 7.91 5.69 1.53
CA GLY A 101 8.37 5.03 0.31
C GLY A 101 8.05 3.53 0.24
N ILE A 102 7.12 3.04 1.06
CA ILE A 102 6.76 1.63 1.09
C ILE A 102 5.92 1.28 -0.15
N PRO A 103 6.33 0.27 -0.93
CA PRO A 103 5.63 -0.15 -2.13
C PRO A 103 4.19 -0.59 -1.85
N GLN A 104 3.28 -0.19 -2.74
CA GLN A 104 1.85 -0.40 -2.56
C GLN A 104 1.20 -0.98 -3.81
N ALA A 105 0.12 -1.73 -3.64
CA ALA A 105 -0.76 -2.14 -4.74
C ALA A 105 -2.23 -1.98 -4.33
N TYR A 106 -3.09 -1.80 -5.32
CA TYR A 106 -4.53 -1.77 -5.07
C TYR A 106 -5.06 -3.17 -4.77
N GLU A 107 -6.07 -3.25 -3.91
CA GLU A 107 -6.72 -4.51 -3.56
C GLU A 107 -7.11 -5.34 -4.79
N LYS A 108 -7.68 -4.70 -5.83
CA LYS A 108 -8.08 -5.38 -7.08
C LYS A 108 -6.91 -6.08 -7.79
N ASP A 109 -5.72 -5.49 -7.73
CA ASP A 109 -4.52 -6.04 -8.38
C ASP A 109 -3.97 -7.21 -7.54
N VAL A 110 -4.07 -7.11 -6.21
CA VAL A 110 -3.74 -8.20 -5.28
C VAL A 110 -4.70 -9.37 -5.46
N MET A 111 -6.00 -9.12 -5.51
CA MET A 111 -7.03 -10.15 -5.68
C MET A 111 -6.99 -10.82 -7.06
N ALA A 112 -6.30 -10.26 -8.03
CA ALA A 112 -6.06 -10.86 -9.34
C ALA A 112 -4.89 -11.88 -9.36
N LEU A 113 -4.12 -11.97 -8.28
CA LEU A 113 -3.07 -12.96 -8.11
C LEU A 113 -3.66 -14.30 -7.64
N GLU A 114 -2.87 -15.36 -7.69
CA GLU A 114 -3.23 -16.60 -7.01
C GLU A 114 -3.24 -16.39 -5.49
N GLU A 115 -4.11 -17.09 -4.79
CA GLU A 115 -4.17 -17.03 -3.32
C GLU A 115 -2.83 -17.47 -2.70
N GLY A 116 -2.39 -16.76 -1.69
CA GLY A 116 -1.07 -16.96 -1.07
C GLY A 116 0.09 -16.31 -1.83
N VAL A 117 -0.13 -15.76 -3.02
CA VAL A 117 0.89 -15.05 -3.79
C VAL A 117 0.91 -13.59 -3.39
N ALA A 118 2.11 -13.08 -3.10
CA ALA A 118 2.36 -11.66 -2.95
C ALA A 118 3.42 -11.19 -3.96
N PRO A 119 3.28 -10.00 -4.55
CA PRO A 119 4.33 -9.42 -5.38
C PRO A 119 5.64 -9.25 -4.59
N GLU A 120 6.77 -9.46 -5.24
CA GLU A 120 8.10 -9.46 -4.59
C GLU A 120 8.45 -8.14 -3.88
N LYS A 121 7.94 -7.02 -4.40
CA LYS A 121 8.20 -5.67 -3.86
C LYS A 121 6.93 -5.00 -3.38
N PHE A 122 6.11 -5.73 -2.67
CA PHE A 122 4.81 -5.24 -2.30
C PHE A 122 4.54 -5.45 -0.81
N TYR A 123 4.34 -4.36 -0.09
CA TYR A 123 4.20 -4.38 1.36
C TYR A 123 2.85 -3.89 1.86
N HIS A 124 2.12 -3.10 1.07
CA HIS A 124 0.86 -2.50 1.53
C HIS A 124 -0.28 -2.62 0.54
N VAL A 125 -1.46 -3.01 1.01
CA VAL A 125 -2.71 -2.99 0.24
C VAL A 125 -3.32 -1.61 0.33
N THR A 126 -3.19 -0.81 -0.72
CA THR A 126 -3.77 0.52 -0.81
C THR A 126 -5.29 0.46 -0.84
N SER A 127 -5.91 1.11 0.13
CA SER A 127 -7.36 1.25 0.17
C SER A 127 -7.77 2.50 0.96
N SER A 128 -8.89 3.09 0.56
CA SER A 128 -9.56 4.14 1.33
C SER A 128 -10.48 3.59 2.43
N LYS A 129 -10.61 2.26 2.54
CA LYS A 129 -11.52 1.60 3.48
C LYS A 129 -10.87 0.37 4.12
N PRO A 130 -11.02 0.18 5.44
CA PRO A 130 -10.55 -1.03 6.11
C PRO A 130 -11.17 -2.30 5.53
N THR A 131 -12.44 -2.25 5.12
CA THR A 131 -13.20 -3.39 4.57
C THR A 131 -12.64 -3.92 3.25
N THR A 132 -11.86 -3.16 2.51
CA THR A 132 -11.20 -3.59 1.27
C THR A 132 -9.72 -3.88 1.47
N MET A 133 -9.09 -3.26 2.45
CA MET A 133 -7.70 -3.51 2.80
C MET A 133 -7.47 -4.93 3.33
N VAL A 134 -8.32 -5.39 4.26
CA VAL A 134 -8.18 -6.71 4.92
C VAL A 134 -8.24 -7.88 3.95
N PRO A 135 -9.22 -7.98 3.02
CA PRO A 135 -9.27 -9.08 2.08
C PRO A 135 -7.98 -9.27 1.29
N GLY A 136 -7.33 -8.18 0.89
CA GLY A 136 -6.04 -8.27 0.20
C GLY A 136 -4.93 -8.89 1.05
N TYR A 137 -4.84 -8.55 2.33
CA TYR A 137 -3.87 -9.17 3.23
C TYR A 137 -4.18 -10.64 3.51
N LEU A 138 -5.46 -10.99 3.69
CA LEU A 138 -5.90 -12.37 3.86
C LEU A 138 -5.58 -13.19 2.61
N HIS A 139 -5.87 -12.66 1.44
CA HIS A 139 -5.59 -13.31 0.15
C HIS A 139 -4.10 -13.64 -0.04
N MET A 140 -3.23 -12.75 0.43
CA MET A 140 -1.78 -12.96 0.38
C MET A 140 -1.23 -13.79 1.55
N HIS A 141 -2.06 -14.28 2.46
CA HIS A 141 -1.65 -14.94 3.71
C HIS A 141 -0.69 -14.07 4.56
N ARG A 142 -0.89 -12.74 4.55
CA ARG A 142 -0.07 -11.76 5.30
C ARG A 142 -0.79 -11.24 6.54
N THR A 143 -1.26 -12.13 7.37
CA THR A 143 -1.88 -11.82 8.65
C THR A 143 -1.17 -12.58 9.77
N SER A 144 -1.20 -12.06 10.99
CA SER A 144 -0.59 -12.68 12.15
C SER A 144 -1.47 -12.45 13.40
N GLU A 145 -1.46 -13.43 14.28
CA GLU A 145 -2.02 -13.31 15.64
C GLU A 145 -1.00 -12.74 16.64
N ILE A 146 0.30 -12.76 16.26
CA ILE A 146 1.37 -12.19 17.05
C ILE A 146 1.62 -10.77 16.57
N PRO A 147 1.33 -9.74 17.36
CA PRO A 147 1.54 -8.36 16.96
C PRO A 147 3.03 -8.02 16.90
N GLN A 148 3.40 -7.19 15.94
CA GLN A 148 4.75 -6.63 15.80
C GLN A 148 4.67 -5.12 15.62
N LYS A 149 5.72 -4.39 15.99
CA LYS A 149 5.85 -2.96 15.71
C LYS A 149 5.79 -2.72 14.18
N GLY A 150 5.02 -1.75 13.76
CA GLY A 150 4.80 -1.44 12.34
C GLY A 150 3.70 -2.26 11.67
N PHE A 151 3.15 -3.27 12.32
CA PHE A 151 1.98 -3.98 11.79
C PHE A 151 0.76 -3.06 11.76
N ILE A 152 -0.11 -3.33 10.80
CA ILE A 152 -1.41 -2.69 10.72
C ILE A 152 -2.37 -3.47 11.63
N VAL A 153 -2.88 -2.79 12.65
CA VAL A 153 -3.96 -3.33 13.50
C VAL A 153 -5.30 -3.01 12.85
N GLN A 154 -6.19 -3.98 12.84
CA GLN A 154 -7.52 -3.85 12.28
C GLN A 154 -8.57 -4.15 13.33
N TYR A 155 -9.52 -3.23 13.47
CA TYR A 155 -10.63 -3.37 14.41
C TYR A 155 -11.86 -3.84 13.66
N GLY A 156 -12.38 -4.99 14.06
CA GLY A 156 -13.54 -5.62 13.45
C GLY A 156 -14.72 -5.71 14.40
N GLN A 157 -15.91 -5.83 13.82
CA GLN A 157 -17.13 -6.28 14.50
C GLN A 157 -17.43 -7.72 14.11
N LYS A 158 -18.40 -8.35 14.78
CA LYS A 158 -18.93 -9.66 14.36
C LYS A 158 -19.20 -9.67 12.85
N ASN A 159 -18.95 -10.79 12.17
CA ASN A 159 -19.13 -11.01 10.74
C ASN A 159 -18.10 -10.31 9.82
N ASN A 160 -16.83 -10.25 10.22
CA ASN A 160 -15.74 -9.72 9.40
C ASN A 160 -15.95 -8.27 8.89
N ARG A 161 -16.71 -7.48 9.63
CA ARG A 161 -16.86 -6.06 9.35
C ARG A 161 -15.71 -5.29 9.99
N TYR A 162 -14.70 -5.02 9.21
CA TYR A 162 -13.58 -4.18 9.63
C TYR A 162 -13.98 -2.71 9.48
N THR A 163 -13.96 -1.98 10.58
CA THR A 163 -14.48 -0.61 10.64
C THR A 163 -13.41 0.44 10.87
N HIS A 164 -12.23 0.02 11.35
CA HIS A 164 -11.15 0.91 11.69
C HIS A 164 -9.80 0.23 11.53
N VAL A 165 -8.74 1.04 11.37
CA VAL A 165 -7.37 0.57 11.15
C VAL A 165 -6.38 1.61 11.66
N GLY A 166 -5.24 1.13 12.18
CA GLY A 166 -4.13 1.94 12.64
C GLY A 166 -2.81 1.17 12.58
N PHE A 167 -1.75 1.78 13.10
CA PHE A 167 -0.45 1.13 13.25
C PHE A 167 -0.21 0.64 14.66
N VAL A 168 0.37 -0.53 14.81
CA VAL A 168 0.97 -0.97 16.07
C VAL A 168 2.30 -0.23 16.24
N TYR A 169 2.34 0.70 17.16
CA TYR A 169 3.54 1.49 17.46
C TYR A 169 4.45 0.80 18.47
N ASP A 170 3.86 0.21 19.49
CA ASP A 170 4.61 -0.56 20.50
C ASP A 170 3.84 -1.78 20.98
N VAL A 171 4.57 -2.81 21.39
CA VAL A 171 4.04 -4.11 21.82
C VAL A 171 4.72 -4.52 23.11
N VAL A 172 3.94 -4.75 24.14
CA VAL A 172 4.42 -5.26 25.42
C VAL A 172 3.73 -6.57 25.73
N PRO A 173 4.46 -7.71 25.80
CA PRO A 173 3.88 -8.98 26.20
C PRO A 173 3.50 -8.98 27.66
N ASN A 174 2.36 -9.56 27.98
CA ASN A 174 1.90 -9.79 29.34
C ASN A 174 2.28 -11.20 29.81
N ALA A 175 2.32 -11.41 31.11
CA ALA A 175 2.66 -12.71 31.71
C ALA A 175 1.63 -13.82 31.39
N ASP A 176 0.41 -13.45 31.03
CA ASP A 176 -0.67 -14.37 30.63
C ASP A 176 -0.68 -14.78 29.17
N GLY A 177 0.34 -14.36 28.39
CA GLY A 177 0.44 -14.62 26.96
C GLY A 177 -0.36 -13.66 26.07
N THR A 178 -1.01 -12.65 26.63
CA THR A 178 -1.63 -11.56 25.88
C THR A 178 -0.64 -10.43 25.62
N TYR A 179 -1.07 -9.42 24.84
CA TYR A 179 -0.23 -8.27 24.50
C TYR A 179 -0.95 -6.97 24.81
N ARG A 180 -0.20 -6.02 25.38
CA ARG A 180 -0.62 -4.62 25.45
C ARG A 180 -0.04 -3.89 24.24
N LEU A 181 -0.89 -3.25 23.44
CA LEU A 181 -0.51 -2.51 22.25
C LEU A 181 -0.64 -1.01 22.49
N SER A 182 0.35 -0.24 22.05
CA SER A 182 0.18 1.19 21.79
C SER A 182 -0.04 1.35 20.27
N CYS A 183 -1.17 1.92 19.90
CA CYS A 183 -1.53 2.07 18.49
C CYS A 183 -1.65 3.55 18.12
N ILE A 184 -1.17 3.92 16.93
CA ILE A 184 -1.37 5.26 16.38
C ILE A 184 -2.38 5.16 15.23
N GLU A 185 -3.46 5.93 15.33
CA GLU A 185 -4.66 5.79 14.50
C GLU A 185 -5.12 7.13 13.95
N GLY A 186 -5.49 7.16 12.68
CA GLY A 186 -6.11 8.31 12.05
C GLY A 186 -7.64 8.30 12.16
N ALA A 187 -8.26 9.46 12.04
CA ALA A 187 -9.72 9.67 12.06
C ALA A 187 -10.40 9.37 13.40
N VAL A 188 -9.68 9.23 14.48
CA VAL A 188 -10.25 9.13 15.83
C VAL A 188 -10.63 10.54 16.29
N LEU A 189 -11.93 10.85 16.34
CA LEU A 189 -12.43 12.21 16.59
C LEU A 189 -11.82 13.26 15.64
N ASN A 190 -11.66 12.93 14.36
CA ASN A 190 -11.05 13.75 13.30
C ASN A 190 -9.58 14.15 13.54
N THR A 191 -8.84 13.42 14.34
CA THR A 191 -7.40 13.66 14.57
C THR A 191 -6.60 12.36 14.51
N VAL A 192 -5.28 12.45 14.62
CA VAL A 192 -4.41 11.29 14.86
C VAL A 192 -4.25 11.13 16.37
N ARG A 193 -4.40 9.93 16.87
CA ARG A 193 -4.28 9.59 18.30
C ARG A 193 -3.41 8.36 18.53
N MET A 194 -2.80 8.33 19.68
CA MET A 194 -2.21 7.14 20.26
C MET A 194 -3.12 6.62 21.37
#